data_f4c2383b4daed338b7dcd86a777c0b0a
#
_entry.id   f4c2383b4daed338b7dcd86a777c0b0a
#
_cell.length_a   1.000
_cell.length_b   1.000
_cell.length_c   1.000
_cell.angle_alpha   90.00
_cell.angle_beta   90.00
_cell.angle_gamma   90.00
#
_symmetry.space_group_name_H-M   'P 1'
#
loop_
_entity.id
_entity.type
_entity.pdbx_description
1 polymer ?
#
loop_
_entity_poly.entity_id
_entity_poly.type
_entity_poly.pdbx_seq_one_letter_code
_entity_poly.pdbx_strand_id
1 'polypeptide(L)'
;FSSAILHLRFVEIHPFRDGNGRLARLLATWELYRKGFDILHIFALDEVLLEHREFYIKNLQRIQVEKEDLGGWLEFIAETILETLERIEKRIMAIGTVDKKPISLSVRQEKLLNVLREKGQMGIGDIASSLKITVPGTHYVMKPLLQHGLITKLGHHKQTRYILSSSN
;
A
#
# COMPACT_ATOMS: atom_id res chain seq x y z
N PHE A 1 -3.24 7.94 9.07
CA PHE A 1 -2.88 8.97 10.06
C PHE A 1 -1.36 9.05 10.30
N SER A 2 -0.63 7.95 10.58
CA SER A 2 0.81 7.99 10.88
C SER A 2 1.64 8.64 9.77
N SER A 3 1.33 8.39 8.50
CA SER A 3 1.98 9.01 7.34
C SER A 3 1.82 10.55 7.32
N ALA A 4 0.60 11.03 7.54
CA ALA A 4 0.30 12.47 7.59
C ALA A 4 1.01 13.17 8.75
N ILE A 5 1.04 12.52 9.92
CA ILE A 5 1.72 13.05 11.11
C ILE A 5 3.24 13.06 10.92
N LEU A 6 3.81 11.97 10.36
CA LEU A 6 5.24 11.88 10.07
C LEU A 6 5.68 12.99 9.12
N HIS A 7 4.90 13.20 8.04
CA HIS A 7 5.14 14.27 7.10
C HIS A 7 5.18 15.65 7.78
N LEU A 8 4.12 15.97 8.53
CA LEU A 8 4.00 17.26 9.21
C LEU A 8 5.16 17.49 10.18
N ARG A 9 5.44 16.51 11.05
CA ARG A 9 6.51 16.62 12.05
C ARG A 9 7.88 16.78 11.42
N PHE A 10 8.13 16.08 10.30
CA PHE A 10 9.39 16.24 9.59
C PHE A 10 9.55 17.66 9.00
N VAL A 11 8.48 18.24 8.44
CA VAL A 11 8.49 19.61 7.93
C VAL A 11 8.67 20.62 9.07
N GLU A 12 8.08 20.38 10.24
CA GLU A 12 8.24 21.23 11.43
C GLU A 12 9.69 21.22 11.97
N ILE A 13 10.31 20.05 12.07
CA ILE A 13 11.71 19.90 12.53
C ILE A 13 12.68 20.59 11.57
N HIS A 14 12.40 20.50 10.27
CA HIS A 14 13.15 21.14 9.18
C HIS A 14 14.67 20.94 9.26
N PRO A 15 15.19 19.70 9.33
CA PRO A 15 16.56 19.43 9.72
C PRO A 15 17.60 19.81 8.66
N PHE A 16 17.23 20.02 7.40
CA PHE A 16 18.14 20.31 6.31
C PHE A 16 17.99 21.74 5.79
N ARG A 17 19.03 22.24 5.15
CA ARG A 17 18.99 23.55 4.49
C ARG A 17 18.09 23.55 3.24
N ASP A 18 17.99 22.44 2.53
CA ASP A 18 17.13 22.22 1.37
C ASP A 18 16.65 20.78 1.32
N GLY A 19 15.56 20.54 0.58
CA GLY A 19 15.00 19.21 0.36
C GLY A 19 14.06 18.69 1.42
N ASN A 20 13.77 19.44 2.50
CA ASN A 20 12.90 18.98 3.58
C ASN A 20 11.51 18.58 3.07
N GLY A 21 10.89 19.35 2.19
CA GLY A 21 9.58 19.02 1.62
C GLY A 21 9.61 17.74 0.77
N ARG A 22 10.66 17.53 -0.02
CA ARG A 22 10.85 16.29 -0.81
C ARG A 22 11.00 15.08 0.10
N LEU A 23 11.82 15.19 1.13
CA LEU A 23 12.04 14.11 2.07
C LEU A 23 10.79 13.84 2.93
N ALA A 24 10.06 14.87 3.35
CA ALA A 24 8.80 14.71 4.06
C ALA A 24 7.77 13.89 3.27
N ARG A 25 7.61 14.19 1.96
CA ARG A 25 6.72 13.44 1.07
C ARG A 25 7.19 12.00 0.86
N LEU A 26 8.50 11.81 0.69
CA LEU A 26 9.09 10.47 0.59
C LEU A 26 8.85 9.64 1.86
N LEU A 27 9.06 10.22 3.04
CA LEU A 27 8.81 9.57 4.32
C LEU A 27 7.33 9.23 4.53
N ALA A 28 6.42 10.12 4.09
CA ALA A 28 4.98 9.86 4.14
C ALA A 28 4.61 8.65 3.27
N THR A 29 5.13 8.59 2.05
CA THR A 29 4.92 7.47 1.12
C THR A 29 5.54 6.19 1.69
N TRP A 30 6.76 6.25 2.21
CA TRP A 30 7.41 5.10 2.85
C TRP A 30 6.60 4.56 4.04
N GLU A 31 6.03 5.42 4.88
CA GLU A 31 5.18 4.99 6.00
C GLU A 31 3.90 4.29 5.50
N LEU A 32 3.32 4.73 4.38
CA LEU A 32 2.20 4.03 3.74
C LEU A 32 2.62 2.62 3.31
N TYR A 33 3.79 2.47 2.67
CA TYR A 33 4.34 1.16 2.30
C TYR A 33 4.55 0.27 3.53
N ARG A 34 5.17 0.81 4.57
CA ARG A 34 5.42 0.09 5.82
C ARG A 34 4.15 -0.40 6.49
N LYS A 35 3.05 0.31 6.33
CA LYS A 35 1.71 -0.08 6.81
C LYS A 35 0.95 -1.01 5.85
N GLY A 36 1.56 -1.39 4.74
CA GLY A 36 0.95 -2.28 3.75
C GLY A 36 -0.08 -1.62 2.85
N PHE A 37 -0.07 -0.29 2.76
CA PHE A 37 -1.07 0.45 2.00
C PHE A 37 -0.81 0.45 0.49
N ASP A 38 0.44 0.36 0.06
CA ASP A 38 0.83 0.30 -1.36
C ASP A 38 1.75 -0.90 -1.63
N ILE A 39 1.13 -2.05 -1.82
CA ILE A 39 1.84 -3.31 -2.00
C ILE A 39 2.59 -3.38 -3.34
N LEU A 40 2.12 -2.65 -4.35
CA LEU A 40 2.67 -2.70 -5.71
C LEU A 40 3.59 -1.51 -6.02
N HIS A 41 3.80 -0.59 -5.09
CA HIS A 41 4.58 0.64 -5.26
C HIS A 41 4.13 1.50 -6.46
N ILE A 42 2.82 1.54 -6.69
CA ILE A 42 2.20 2.33 -7.77
C ILE A 42 1.60 3.64 -7.28
N PHE A 43 1.70 3.90 -5.97
CA PHE A 43 1.05 5.01 -5.30
C PHE A 43 1.90 6.28 -5.40
N ALA A 44 1.50 7.19 -6.29
CA ALA A 44 2.20 8.44 -6.57
C ALA A 44 1.61 9.63 -5.80
N LEU A 45 1.63 9.57 -4.45
CA LEU A 45 1.11 10.65 -3.59
C LEU A 45 1.78 12.00 -3.88
N ASP A 46 3.07 11.98 -4.22
CA ASP A 46 3.85 13.18 -4.52
C ASP A 46 3.31 13.93 -5.75
N GLU A 47 2.82 13.22 -6.76
CA GLU A 47 2.23 13.81 -7.98
C GLU A 47 1.03 14.68 -7.63
N VAL A 48 0.08 14.15 -6.84
CA VAL A 48 -1.14 14.88 -6.46
C VAL A 48 -0.83 16.04 -5.51
N LEU A 49 0.07 15.85 -4.55
CA LEU A 49 0.49 16.92 -3.64
C LEU A 49 1.17 18.08 -4.37
N LEU A 50 1.94 17.79 -5.43
CA LEU A 50 2.59 18.83 -6.22
C LEU A 50 1.61 19.57 -7.14
N GLU A 51 0.61 18.88 -7.69
CA GLU A 51 -0.45 19.53 -8.47
C GLU A 51 -1.27 20.50 -7.59
N HIS A 52 -1.57 20.10 -6.36
CA HIS A 52 -2.27 20.94 -5.38
C HIS A 52 -1.33 21.75 -4.48
N ARG A 53 -0.15 22.14 -5.01
CA ARG A 53 0.92 22.77 -4.23
C ARG A 53 0.49 23.96 -3.37
N GLU A 54 -0.38 24.80 -3.89
CA GLU A 54 -0.86 25.98 -3.15
C GLU A 54 -1.68 25.58 -1.92
N PHE A 55 -2.61 24.64 -2.09
CA PHE A 55 -3.40 24.10 -0.98
C PHE A 55 -2.52 23.37 0.04
N TYR A 56 -1.56 22.58 -0.44
CA TYR A 56 -0.60 21.90 0.39
C TYR A 56 0.19 22.87 1.28
N ILE A 57 0.75 23.93 0.70
CA ILE A 57 1.49 24.94 1.46
C ILE A 57 0.56 25.68 2.45
N LYS A 58 -0.63 26.05 2.02
CA LYS A 58 -1.61 26.73 2.87
C LYS A 58 -1.99 25.88 4.09
N ASN A 59 -2.26 24.59 3.91
CA ASN A 59 -2.57 23.69 5.03
C ASN A 59 -1.39 23.55 6.00
N LEU A 60 -0.15 23.47 5.50
CA LEU A 60 1.04 23.47 6.36
C LEU A 60 1.16 24.76 7.16
N GLN A 61 0.95 25.94 6.52
CA GLN A 61 1.05 27.23 7.18
C GLN A 61 -0.01 27.39 8.28
N ARG A 62 -1.25 26.96 8.05
CA ARG A 62 -2.32 27.01 9.05
C ARG A 62 -1.93 26.30 10.33
N ILE A 63 -1.32 25.15 10.24
CA ILE A 63 -0.88 24.40 11.41
C ILE A 63 0.36 25.00 12.05
N GLN A 64 1.37 25.35 11.26
CA GLN A 64 2.66 25.80 11.77
C GLN A 64 2.61 27.23 12.35
N VAL A 65 1.86 28.11 11.69
CA VAL A 65 1.80 29.54 12.05
C VAL A 65 0.55 29.85 12.87
N GLU A 66 -0.60 29.40 12.43
CA GLU A 66 -1.89 29.71 13.03
C GLU A 66 -2.25 28.74 14.18
N LYS A 67 -1.46 27.67 14.35
CA LYS A 67 -1.66 26.65 15.39
C LYS A 67 -3.06 26.03 15.37
N GLU A 68 -3.64 25.92 14.18
CA GLU A 68 -4.90 25.20 14.00
C GLU A 68 -4.74 23.71 14.40
N ASP A 69 -5.87 23.06 14.66
CA ASP A 69 -5.88 21.66 14.98
C ASP A 69 -5.43 20.79 13.77
N LEU A 70 -4.99 19.57 14.05
CA LEU A 70 -4.51 18.64 13.04
C LEU A 70 -5.63 18.12 12.10
N GLY A 71 -6.90 18.38 12.42
CA GLY A 71 -8.05 17.84 11.68
C GLY A 71 -8.00 18.18 10.20
N GLY A 72 -7.85 19.47 9.89
CA GLY A 72 -7.77 19.94 8.50
C GLY A 72 -6.60 19.37 7.71
N TRP A 73 -5.45 19.17 8.36
CA TRP A 73 -4.31 18.50 7.72
C TRP A 73 -4.58 17.04 7.43
N LEU A 74 -5.14 16.31 8.39
CA LEU A 74 -5.47 14.90 8.24
C LEU A 74 -6.52 14.68 7.14
N GLU A 75 -7.52 15.55 7.07
CA GLU A 75 -8.54 15.55 6.04
C GLU A 75 -7.93 15.80 4.66
N PHE A 76 -7.11 16.85 4.50
CA PHE A 76 -6.41 17.14 3.26
C PHE A 76 -5.55 15.97 2.76
N ILE A 77 -4.79 15.33 3.64
CA ILE A 77 -3.98 14.15 3.26
C ILE A 77 -4.87 12.96 2.91
N ALA A 78 -5.99 12.76 3.61
CA ALA A 78 -6.93 11.68 3.28
C ALA A 78 -7.58 11.88 1.91
N GLU A 79 -7.99 13.10 1.57
CA GLU A 79 -8.49 13.47 0.25
C GLU A 79 -7.44 13.26 -0.85
N THR A 80 -6.19 13.67 -0.60
CA THR A 80 -5.07 13.45 -1.52
C THR A 80 -4.82 11.95 -1.77
N ILE A 81 -4.91 11.13 -0.74
CA ILE A 81 -4.81 9.67 -0.86
C ILE A 81 -5.95 9.12 -1.70
N LEU A 82 -7.18 9.55 -1.45
CA LEU A 82 -8.36 9.12 -2.19
C LEU A 82 -8.23 9.48 -3.67
N GLU A 83 -7.89 10.72 -3.99
CA GLU A 83 -7.67 11.17 -5.37
C GLU A 83 -6.57 10.34 -6.07
N THR A 84 -5.48 10.04 -5.37
CA THR A 84 -4.40 9.20 -5.90
C THR A 84 -4.93 7.81 -6.27
N LEU A 85 -5.74 7.19 -5.42
CA LEU A 85 -6.34 5.88 -5.66
C LEU A 85 -7.30 5.91 -6.86
N GLU A 86 -8.13 6.93 -6.98
CA GLU A 86 -9.04 7.09 -8.12
C GLU A 86 -8.29 7.26 -9.45
N ARG A 87 -7.18 7.99 -9.45
CA ARG A 87 -6.32 8.16 -10.63
C ARG A 87 -5.68 6.83 -11.05
N ILE A 88 -5.21 6.05 -10.07
CA ILE A 88 -4.64 4.72 -10.32
C ILE A 88 -5.71 3.80 -10.91
N GLU A 89 -6.91 3.76 -10.34
CA GLU A 89 -8.03 2.97 -10.85
C GLU A 89 -8.35 3.33 -12.31
N LYS A 90 -8.47 4.62 -12.63
CA LYS A 90 -8.69 5.09 -14.00
C LYS A 90 -7.57 4.68 -14.95
N ARG A 91 -6.30 4.78 -14.52
CA ARG A 91 -5.14 4.34 -15.32
C ARG A 91 -5.18 2.83 -15.59
N ILE A 92 -5.48 2.01 -14.60
CA ILE A 92 -5.61 0.56 -14.75
C ILE A 92 -6.74 0.22 -15.74
N MET A 93 -7.89 0.85 -15.63
CA MET A 93 -9.01 0.65 -16.56
C MET A 93 -8.67 1.06 -17.99
N ALA A 94 -7.93 2.15 -18.17
CA ALA A 94 -7.52 2.64 -19.50
C ALA A 94 -6.51 1.71 -20.21
N ILE A 95 -5.71 0.94 -19.47
CA ILE A 95 -4.75 -0.03 -20.04
C ILE A 95 -5.46 -1.25 -20.64
N GLY A 96 -6.77 -1.41 -20.41
CA GLY A 96 -7.58 -2.45 -21.07
C GLY A 96 -7.25 -3.89 -20.65
N THR A 97 -6.46 -4.07 -19.60
CA THR A 97 -6.04 -5.41 -19.13
C THR A 97 -7.04 -6.06 -18.18
N VAL A 98 -8.19 -5.44 -17.94
CA VAL A 98 -9.10 -5.89 -16.89
C VAL A 98 -10.47 -6.26 -17.44
N ASP A 99 -10.53 -7.40 -18.12
CA ASP A 99 -11.76 -8.21 -18.18
C ASP A 99 -11.99 -9.02 -16.87
N LYS A 100 -11.12 -8.84 -15.89
CA LYS A 100 -11.25 -9.47 -14.57
C LYS A 100 -11.82 -8.48 -13.59
N LYS A 101 -13.02 -8.77 -13.06
CA LYS A 101 -13.63 -8.03 -11.96
C LYS A 101 -12.58 -7.75 -10.88
N PRO A 102 -12.53 -6.53 -10.32
CA PRO A 102 -11.60 -6.23 -9.23
C PRO A 102 -11.77 -7.25 -8.11
N ILE A 103 -10.65 -7.85 -7.70
CA ILE A 103 -10.66 -8.87 -6.66
C ILE A 103 -10.61 -8.16 -5.32
N SER A 104 -11.70 -8.20 -4.57
CA SER A 104 -11.68 -7.79 -3.17
C SER A 104 -10.95 -8.85 -2.36
N LEU A 105 -9.76 -8.52 -1.88
CA LEU A 105 -8.97 -9.40 -1.03
C LEU A 105 -9.40 -9.26 0.42
N SER A 106 -9.56 -10.37 1.12
CA SER A 106 -9.72 -10.35 2.57
C SER A 106 -8.39 -10.04 3.25
N VAL A 107 -8.43 -9.54 4.48
CA VAL A 107 -7.24 -9.24 5.30
C VAL A 107 -6.27 -10.44 5.39
N ARG A 108 -6.82 -11.68 5.43
CA ARG A 108 -6.00 -12.90 5.45
C ARG A 108 -5.32 -13.17 4.11
N GLN A 109 -5.96 -12.85 3.00
CA GLN A 109 -5.38 -12.99 1.66
C GLN A 109 -4.28 -11.98 1.41
N GLU A 110 -4.47 -10.74 1.81
CA GLU A 110 -3.44 -9.71 1.76
C GLU A 110 -2.21 -10.09 2.59
N LYS A 111 -2.44 -10.57 3.83
CA LYS A 111 -1.37 -11.06 4.69
C LYS A 111 -0.59 -12.22 4.05
N LEU A 112 -1.28 -13.16 3.41
CA LEU A 112 -0.64 -14.26 2.69
C LEU A 112 0.25 -13.76 1.55
N LEU A 113 -0.25 -12.84 0.72
CA LEU A 113 0.52 -12.27 -0.39
C LEU A 113 1.77 -11.55 0.12
N ASN A 114 1.66 -10.79 1.21
CA ASN A 114 2.81 -10.12 1.84
C ASN A 114 3.86 -11.12 2.34
N VAL A 115 3.44 -12.16 3.04
CA VAL A 115 4.34 -13.20 3.55
C VAL A 115 5.03 -13.95 2.39
N LEU A 116 4.32 -14.24 1.29
CA LEU A 116 4.92 -14.84 0.11
C LEU A 116 5.90 -13.90 -0.60
N ARG A 117 5.66 -12.60 -0.57
CA ARG A 117 6.59 -11.60 -1.13
C ARG A 117 7.90 -11.57 -0.36
N GLU A 118 7.83 -11.61 0.97
CA GLU A 118 9.01 -11.59 1.84
C GLU A 118 9.82 -12.88 1.78
N LYS A 119 9.14 -14.04 1.79
CA LYS A 119 9.77 -15.37 1.91
C LYS A 119 10.00 -16.08 0.57
N GLY A 120 9.47 -15.57 -0.52
CA GLY A 120 9.56 -16.13 -1.86
C GLY A 120 8.64 -17.34 -2.05
N GLN A 121 9.07 -18.54 -1.65
CA GLN A 121 8.29 -19.76 -1.79
C GLN A 121 7.98 -20.41 -0.43
N MET A 122 6.77 -20.92 -0.26
CA MET A 122 6.33 -21.52 1.01
C MET A 122 5.54 -22.80 0.82
N GLY A 123 5.70 -23.75 1.76
CA GLY A 123 4.83 -24.90 1.90
C GLY A 123 3.51 -24.54 2.58
N ILE A 124 2.49 -25.38 2.41
CA ILE A 124 1.18 -25.13 2.99
C ILE A 124 1.21 -25.07 4.53
N GLY A 125 2.04 -25.87 5.17
CA GLY A 125 2.22 -25.85 6.62
C GLY A 125 2.84 -24.56 7.13
N ASP A 126 3.82 -24.01 6.39
CA ASP A 126 4.49 -22.75 6.72
C ASP A 126 3.52 -21.57 6.57
N ILE A 127 2.67 -21.62 5.53
CA ILE A 127 1.61 -20.63 5.30
C ILE A 127 0.58 -20.69 6.44
N ALA A 128 0.12 -21.90 6.80
CA ALA A 128 -0.84 -22.09 7.89
C ALA A 128 -0.32 -21.50 9.22
N SER A 129 0.95 -21.78 9.54
CA SER A 129 1.63 -21.25 10.72
C SER A 129 1.74 -19.72 10.68
N SER A 130 2.13 -19.13 9.53
CA SER A 130 2.27 -17.68 9.37
C SER A 130 0.94 -16.93 9.48
N LEU A 131 -0.15 -17.54 9.03
CA LEU A 131 -1.50 -16.97 9.12
C LEU A 131 -2.21 -17.31 10.46
N LYS A 132 -1.63 -18.19 11.28
CA LYS A 132 -2.22 -18.72 12.51
C LYS A 132 -3.60 -19.36 12.26
N ILE A 133 -3.69 -20.22 11.23
CA ILE A 133 -4.90 -20.96 10.86
C ILE A 133 -4.55 -22.42 10.57
N THR A 134 -5.58 -23.26 10.48
CA THR A 134 -5.42 -24.68 10.13
C THR A 134 -5.09 -24.86 8.64
N VAL A 135 -4.51 -26.01 8.27
CA VAL A 135 -4.23 -26.34 6.86
C VAL A 135 -5.49 -26.32 5.99
N PRO A 136 -6.65 -26.89 6.41
CA PRO A 136 -7.90 -26.71 5.66
C PRO A 136 -8.31 -25.23 5.49
N GLY A 137 -8.17 -24.43 6.54
CA GLY A 137 -8.41 -22.97 6.48
C GLY A 137 -7.49 -22.27 5.49
N THR A 138 -6.23 -22.70 5.41
CA THR A 138 -5.26 -22.18 4.43
C THR A 138 -5.70 -22.46 3.00
N HIS A 139 -6.17 -23.65 2.70
CA HIS A 139 -6.73 -23.98 1.38
C HIS A 139 -7.90 -23.08 1.00
N TYR A 140 -8.79 -22.79 1.96
CA TYR A 140 -9.91 -21.89 1.73
C TYR A 140 -9.46 -20.45 1.37
N VAL A 141 -8.48 -19.92 2.11
CA VAL A 141 -7.89 -18.60 1.84
C VAL A 141 -7.19 -18.54 0.49
N MET A 142 -6.46 -19.61 0.13
CA MET A 142 -5.65 -19.69 -1.09
C MET A 142 -6.45 -19.95 -2.36
N LYS A 143 -7.59 -20.62 -2.26
CA LYS A 143 -8.40 -21.02 -3.43
C LYS A 143 -8.74 -19.83 -4.36
N PRO A 144 -9.26 -18.69 -3.89
CA PRO A 144 -9.50 -17.54 -4.76
C PRO A 144 -8.20 -16.98 -5.37
N LEU A 145 -7.11 -16.94 -4.61
CA LEU A 145 -5.83 -16.42 -5.10
C LEU A 145 -5.25 -17.28 -6.24
N LEU A 146 -5.39 -18.60 -6.14
CA LEU A 146 -5.03 -19.54 -7.22
C LEU A 146 -5.93 -19.37 -8.44
N GLN A 147 -7.25 -19.26 -8.24
CA GLN A 147 -8.22 -19.07 -9.32
C GLN A 147 -7.99 -17.79 -10.12
N HIS A 148 -7.58 -16.73 -9.44
CA HIS A 148 -7.28 -15.44 -10.06
C HIS A 148 -5.82 -15.31 -10.52
N GLY A 149 -5.02 -16.35 -10.36
CA GLY A 149 -3.63 -16.36 -10.80
C GLY A 149 -2.71 -15.44 -10.02
N LEU A 150 -3.06 -15.04 -8.80
CA LEU A 150 -2.22 -14.22 -7.93
C LEU A 150 -1.08 -15.01 -7.28
N ILE A 151 -1.30 -16.31 -7.07
CA ILE A 151 -0.30 -17.27 -6.61
C ILE A 151 -0.28 -18.48 -7.51
N THR A 152 0.88 -19.08 -7.62
CA THR A 152 1.09 -20.30 -8.42
C THR A 152 1.60 -21.43 -7.53
N LYS A 153 1.15 -22.66 -7.88
CA LYS A 153 1.59 -23.88 -7.23
C LYS A 153 2.77 -24.48 -7.99
N LEU A 154 3.88 -24.72 -7.30
CA LEU A 154 5.06 -25.40 -7.84
C LEU A 154 5.22 -26.79 -7.21
N GLY A 155 5.60 -27.77 -8.03
CA GLY A 155 5.84 -29.15 -7.58
C GLY A 155 4.58 -29.94 -7.30
N HIS A 156 4.78 -31.20 -6.84
CA HIS A 156 3.72 -32.17 -6.62
C HIS A 156 3.81 -32.78 -5.21
N HIS A 157 2.68 -33.27 -4.72
CA HIS A 157 2.55 -33.96 -3.43
C HIS A 157 3.17 -33.20 -2.23
N LYS A 158 4.01 -33.87 -1.43
CA LYS A 158 4.61 -33.32 -0.20
C LYS A 158 5.60 -32.20 -0.46
N GLN A 159 6.13 -32.06 -1.68
CA GLN A 159 7.08 -31.00 -2.07
C GLN A 159 6.41 -29.77 -2.70
N THR A 160 5.09 -29.70 -2.65
CA THR A 160 4.34 -28.54 -3.16
C THR A 160 4.76 -27.27 -2.46
N ARG A 161 5.11 -26.25 -3.26
CA ARG A 161 5.39 -24.89 -2.83
C ARG A 161 4.43 -23.92 -3.52
N TYR A 162 4.19 -22.81 -2.89
CA TYR A 162 3.37 -21.72 -3.42
C TYR A 162 4.24 -20.47 -3.53
N ILE A 163 4.12 -19.77 -4.64
CA ILE A 163 4.83 -18.52 -4.93
C ILE A 163 3.85 -17.47 -5.43
N LEU A 164 4.25 -16.20 -5.38
CA LEU A 164 3.54 -15.18 -6.13
C LEU A 164 3.69 -15.45 -7.63
N SER A 165 2.60 -15.30 -8.37
CA SER A 165 2.68 -15.38 -9.83
C SER A 165 3.49 -14.19 -10.34
N SER A 166 4.49 -14.45 -11.18
CA SER A 166 5.17 -13.41 -11.93
C SER A 166 4.14 -12.82 -12.90
N SER A 167 3.87 -11.52 -12.78
CA SER A 167 3.15 -10.81 -13.83
C SER A 167 4.04 -10.82 -15.07
N ASN A 168 3.63 -11.52 -16.11
CA ASN A 168 4.17 -11.28 -17.45
C ASN A 168 3.63 -10.00 -17.98
#